data_6136d4914caab350ba51bdcd58034203
#
_entry.id   6136d4914caab350ba51bdcd58034203
#
_cell.length_a   1.000
_cell.length_b   1.000
_cell.length_c   1.000
_cell.angle_alpha   90.00
_cell.angle_beta   90.00
_cell.angle_gamma   90.00
#
_symmetry.space_group_name_H-M   'P 1'
#
loop_
_entity.id
_entity.type
_entity.pdbx_description
1 polymer ?
#
loop_
_entity_poly.entity_id
_entity_poly.type
_entity_poly.pdbx_seq_one_letter_code
_entity_poly.pdbx_strand_id
1 'polypeptide(L)'
;HLIIFILLAVLIIDILATTIVVFGKNIDKRRWESADAYLTKISVKLSSLITSYVDRRVERAYPQRKLKLPTIPKTGVFAQGCGFYKVFLLFSIGSLLGDIIETIFCRLKMGVWMSRSSLVWGPFSIVWGFAFASVTLLLYRYKDRSDSFLFLTGTFLGGAYEYLCSVLSEIVFGKVFWDYSKMPFNLNGRINLLYCFFWGIATVVWFKRIYPFLSNLIEKLPIAFGTVFTWIIVVFMVLNMFMSLSA
;
A
#
# COMPACT_ATOMS: atom_id res chain seq x y z
N HIS A 1 -10.25 -21.15 0.88
CA HIS A 1 -9.07 -21.79 0.26
C HIS A 1 -9.16 -21.82 -1.28
N LEU A 2 -10.32 -22.23 -1.87
CA LEU A 2 -10.49 -22.32 -3.33
C LEU A 2 -10.29 -20.96 -4.05
N ILE A 3 -10.81 -19.88 -3.47
CA ILE A 3 -10.67 -18.52 -4.03
C ILE A 3 -9.20 -18.07 -4.07
N ILE A 4 -8.42 -18.40 -3.04
CA ILE A 4 -6.98 -18.09 -2.97
C ILE A 4 -6.22 -18.86 -4.05
N PHE A 5 -6.54 -20.14 -4.25
CA PHE A 5 -5.95 -20.96 -5.32
C PHE A 5 -6.26 -20.42 -6.73
N ILE A 6 -7.51 -19.99 -6.96
CA ILE A 6 -7.91 -19.38 -8.23
C ILE A 6 -7.17 -18.05 -8.47
N LEU A 7 -7.06 -17.21 -7.44
CA LEU A 7 -6.31 -15.94 -7.54
C LEU A 7 -4.83 -16.17 -7.79
N LEU A 8 -4.21 -17.16 -7.12
CA LEU A 8 -2.82 -17.54 -7.35
C LEU A 8 -2.62 -18.12 -8.76
N ALA A 9 -3.52 -18.96 -9.25
CA ALA A 9 -3.44 -19.51 -10.60
C ALA A 9 -3.56 -18.42 -11.67
N VAL A 10 -4.48 -17.48 -11.51
CA VAL A 10 -4.64 -16.32 -12.40
C VAL A 10 -3.39 -15.44 -12.36
N LEU A 11 -2.80 -15.22 -11.19
CA LEU A 11 -1.56 -14.46 -11.02
C LEU A 11 -0.38 -15.13 -11.74
N ILE A 12 -0.22 -16.45 -11.60
CA ILE A 12 0.85 -17.22 -12.25
C ILE A 12 0.68 -17.17 -13.78
N ILE A 13 -0.54 -17.33 -14.28
CA ILE A 13 -0.83 -17.25 -15.73
C ILE A 13 -0.51 -15.86 -16.27
N ASP A 14 -0.85 -14.81 -15.53
CA ASP A 14 -0.59 -13.41 -15.91
C ASP A 14 0.92 -13.11 -15.92
N ILE A 15 1.67 -13.60 -14.95
CA ILE A 15 3.14 -13.49 -14.90
C ILE A 15 3.78 -14.25 -16.04
N LEU A 16 3.35 -15.49 -16.32
CA LEU A 16 3.88 -16.30 -17.42
C LEU A 16 3.58 -15.65 -18.77
N ALA A 17 2.35 -15.22 -19.01
CA ALA A 17 1.96 -14.53 -20.23
C ALA A 17 2.78 -13.24 -20.44
N THR A 18 2.95 -12.46 -19.38
CA THR A 18 3.73 -11.21 -19.41
C THR A 18 5.21 -11.48 -19.63
N THR A 19 5.77 -12.54 -19.01
CA THR A 19 7.17 -12.93 -19.18
C THR A 19 7.45 -13.40 -20.63
N ILE A 20 6.57 -14.21 -21.20
CA ILE A 20 6.68 -14.66 -22.60
C ILE A 20 6.62 -13.48 -23.56
N VAL A 21 5.83 -12.46 -23.23
CA VAL A 21 5.68 -11.27 -24.07
C VAL A 21 6.88 -10.34 -23.96
N VAL A 22 7.44 -10.15 -22.77
CA VAL A 22 8.59 -9.25 -22.53
C VAL A 22 9.89 -9.85 -23.07
N PHE A 23 10.07 -11.18 -22.99
CA PHE A 23 11.28 -11.87 -23.43
C PHE A 23 11.21 -12.43 -24.86
N GLY A 24 10.02 -12.47 -25.47
CA GLY A 24 9.85 -12.86 -26.89
C GLY A 24 10.30 -11.76 -27.84
N LYS A 25 11.55 -11.81 -28.27
CA LYS A 25 12.26 -10.80 -29.09
C LYS A 25 11.64 -10.45 -30.43
N ASN A 26 10.49 -11.02 -30.86
CA ASN A 26 9.87 -10.80 -32.17
C ASN A 26 8.33 -10.93 -32.11
N ILE A 27 7.68 -10.26 -31.18
CA ILE A 27 6.21 -10.27 -31.17
C ILE A 27 5.70 -9.07 -31.97
N ASP A 28 5.04 -9.37 -33.09
CA ASP A 28 4.33 -8.41 -33.92
C ASP A 28 3.34 -7.57 -33.06
N LYS A 29 3.37 -6.25 -33.28
CA LYS A 29 2.53 -5.28 -32.56
C LYS A 29 1.04 -5.67 -32.53
N ARG A 30 0.55 -6.31 -33.61
CA ARG A 30 -0.83 -6.84 -33.69
C ARG A 30 -1.12 -7.97 -32.70
N ARG A 31 -0.15 -8.85 -32.42
CA ARG A 31 -0.32 -9.92 -31.41
C ARG A 31 -0.33 -9.38 -30.00
N TRP A 32 0.43 -8.32 -29.75
CA TRP A 32 0.41 -7.63 -28.46
C TRP A 32 -0.94 -6.98 -28.19
N GLU A 33 -1.48 -6.22 -29.14
CA GLU A 33 -2.78 -5.56 -29.02
C GLU A 33 -3.92 -6.58 -28.81
N SER A 34 -3.85 -7.75 -29.43
CA SER A 34 -4.85 -8.82 -29.23
C SER A 34 -4.70 -9.52 -27.87
N ALA A 35 -3.48 -9.71 -27.36
CA ALA A 35 -3.24 -10.28 -26.02
C ALA A 35 -3.71 -9.31 -24.91
N ASP A 36 -3.39 -8.03 -25.06
CA ASP A 36 -3.82 -6.98 -24.13
C ASP A 36 -5.35 -6.83 -24.12
N ALA A 37 -5.99 -6.86 -25.29
CA ALA A 37 -7.46 -6.86 -25.40
C ALA A 37 -8.10 -8.09 -24.75
N TYR A 38 -7.48 -9.27 -24.86
CA TYR A 38 -7.96 -10.50 -24.25
C TYR A 38 -7.83 -10.47 -22.71
N LEU A 39 -6.66 -10.05 -22.19
CA LEU A 39 -6.41 -9.91 -20.75
C LEU A 39 -7.31 -8.85 -20.13
N THR A 40 -7.51 -7.73 -20.82
CA THR A 40 -8.45 -6.68 -20.40
C THR A 40 -9.88 -7.24 -20.35
N LYS A 41 -10.30 -8.04 -21.32
CA LYS A 41 -11.63 -8.66 -21.35
C LYS A 41 -11.84 -9.64 -20.18
N ILE A 42 -10.81 -10.44 -19.85
CA ILE A 42 -10.85 -11.35 -18.69
C ILE A 42 -10.91 -10.56 -17.39
N SER A 43 -10.05 -9.56 -17.24
CA SER A 43 -10.01 -8.70 -16.06
C SER A 43 -11.34 -7.99 -15.81
N VAL A 44 -11.95 -7.41 -16.86
CA VAL A 44 -13.28 -6.78 -16.78
C VAL A 44 -14.36 -7.80 -16.41
N LYS A 45 -14.31 -9.01 -16.99
CA LYS A 45 -15.28 -10.07 -16.69
C LYS A 45 -15.13 -10.57 -15.25
N LEU A 46 -13.91 -10.76 -14.77
CA LEU A 46 -13.65 -11.16 -13.39
C LEU A 46 -14.07 -10.08 -12.39
N SER A 47 -13.73 -8.83 -12.67
CA SER A 47 -14.16 -7.67 -11.88
C SER A 47 -15.69 -7.57 -11.81
N SER A 48 -16.38 -7.75 -12.94
CA SER A 48 -17.86 -7.71 -12.96
C SER A 48 -18.49 -8.86 -12.17
N LEU A 49 -17.89 -10.05 -12.16
CA LEU A 49 -18.35 -11.18 -11.36
C LEU A 49 -18.16 -10.94 -9.85
N ILE A 50 -17.00 -10.41 -9.46
CA ILE A 50 -16.73 -10.07 -8.07
C ILE A 50 -17.68 -8.95 -7.61
N THR A 51 -17.81 -7.89 -8.40
CA THR A 51 -18.72 -6.78 -8.10
C THR A 51 -20.16 -7.27 -7.97
N SER A 52 -20.65 -8.09 -8.89
CA SER A 52 -22.02 -8.61 -8.85
C SER A 52 -22.25 -9.58 -7.67
N TYR A 53 -21.22 -10.27 -7.19
CA TYR A 53 -21.31 -11.10 -6.00
C TYR A 53 -21.35 -10.26 -4.73
N VAL A 54 -20.48 -9.25 -4.64
CA VAL A 54 -20.42 -8.29 -3.52
C VAL A 54 -21.73 -7.50 -3.44
N ASP A 55 -22.21 -6.97 -4.56
CA ASP A 55 -23.45 -6.19 -4.64
C ASP A 55 -24.65 -7.02 -4.16
N ARG A 56 -24.78 -8.28 -4.60
CA ARG A 56 -25.82 -9.19 -4.13
C ARG A 56 -25.75 -9.46 -2.62
N ARG A 57 -24.55 -9.54 -2.06
CA ARG A 57 -24.37 -9.71 -0.61
C ARG A 57 -24.71 -8.45 0.16
N VAL A 58 -24.28 -7.30 -0.33
CA VAL A 58 -24.54 -5.99 0.28
C VAL A 58 -26.02 -5.63 0.17
N GLU A 59 -26.67 -5.89 -0.97
CA GLU A 59 -28.07 -5.62 -1.18
C GLU A 59 -28.97 -6.52 -0.28
N ARG A 60 -28.56 -7.75 0.02
CA ARG A 60 -29.24 -8.59 1.01
C ARG A 60 -29.06 -8.12 2.45
N ALA A 61 -27.88 -7.59 2.79
CA ALA A 61 -27.58 -7.08 4.12
C ALA A 61 -28.13 -5.66 4.36
N TYR A 62 -28.23 -4.84 3.31
CA TYR A 62 -28.65 -3.43 3.35
C TYR A 62 -29.53 -3.07 2.15
N PRO A 63 -30.81 -3.47 2.13
CA PRO A 63 -31.69 -3.36 0.95
C PRO A 63 -31.89 -1.97 0.39
N GLN A 64 -31.54 -0.93 1.16
CA GLN A 64 -31.78 0.48 0.80
C GLN A 64 -30.52 1.21 0.33
N ARG A 65 -29.35 0.58 0.32
CA ARG A 65 -28.09 1.25 -0.01
C ARG A 65 -27.60 0.88 -1.40
N LYS A 66 -27.99 1.66 -2.39
CA LYS A 66 -27.32 1.62 -3.71
C LYS A 66 -25.91 2.20 -3.57
N LEU A 67 -24.92 1.35 -3.37
CA LEU A 67 -23.53 1.74 -3.49
C LEU A 67 -23.24 2.05 -4.96
N LYS A 68 -23.22 3.32 -5.32
CA LYS A 68 -22.58 3.77 -6.56
C LYS A 68 -21.08 3.55 -6.38
N LEU A 69 -20.55 2.43 -6.85
CA LEU A 69 -19.11 2.28 -7.01
C LEU A 69 -18.63 3.42 -7.93
N PRO A 70 -17.61 4.18 -7.55
CA PRO A 70 -17.08 5.19 -8.44
C PRO A 70 -16.60 4.49 -9.70
N THR A 71 -17.23 4.79 -10.82
CA THR A 71 -16.72 4.43 -12.14
C THR A 71 -15.34 5.06 -12.28
N ILE A 72 -14.31 4.22 -12.31
CA ILE A 72 -12.95 4.69 -12.58
C ILE A 72 -12.97 5.23 -14.01
N PRO A 73 -12.77 6.54 -14.23
CA PRO A 73 -12.67 7.05 -15.58
C PRO A 73 -11.51 6.34 -16.26
N LYS A 74 -11.72 5.79 -17.44
CA LYS A 74 -10.68 5.23 -18.30
C LYS A 74 -9.85 6.38 -18.86
N THR A 75 -9.02 6.95 -18.02
CA THR A 75 -8.02 7.92 -18.43
C THR A 75 -6.79 7.13 -18.82
N GLY A 76 -6.16 7.47 -19.93
CA GLY A 76 -4.94 6.81 -20.40
C GLY A 76 -3.72 7.08 -19.51
N VAL A 77 -3.92 7.33 -18.22
CA VAL A 77 -2.87 7.60 -17.23
C VAL A 77 -2.77 6.44 -16.24
N PHE A 78 -1.57 5.88 -16.11
CA PHE A 78 -1.29 4.80 -15.18
C PHE A 78 -1.55 5.23 -13.73
N ALA A 79 -2.16 4.35 -12.94
CA ALA A 79 -2.39 4.51 -11.50
C ALA A 79 -3.06 5.85 -11.10
N GLN A 80 -3.90 6.43 -11.98
CA GLN A 80 -4.62 7.66 -11.66
C GLN A 80 -5.54 7.46 -10.43
N GLY A 81 -5.61 8.47 -9.59
CA GLY A 81 -6.44 8.47 -8.39
C GLY A 81 -5.83 7.66 -7.24
N CYS A 82 -6.68 6.97 -6.47
CA CYS A 82 -6.28 6.19 -5.30
C CYS A 82 -6.69 4.71 -5.48
N GLY A 83 -6.27 4.11 -6.61
CA GLY A 83 -6.48 2.69 -6.91
C GLY A 83 -5.34 1.80 -6.41
N PHE A 84 -5.49 0.49 -6.63
CA PHE A 84 -4.53 -0.53 -6.19
C PHE A 84 -3.09 -0.21 -6.58
N TYR A 85 -2.83 0.08 -7.85
CA TYR A 85 -1.47 0.37 -8.34
C TYR A 85 -0.83 1.55 -7.61
N LYS A 86 -1.58 2.65 -7.43
CA LYS A 86 -1.11 3.83 -6.69
C LYS A 86 -0.77 3.48 -5.26
N VAL A 87 -1.71 2.87 -4.55
CA VAL A 87 -1.59 2.57 -3.11
C VAL A 87 -0.48 1.57 -2.86
N PHE A 88 -0.35 0.54 -3.71
CA PHE A 88 0.69 -0.47 -3.55
C PHE A 88 2.10 0.08 -3.83
N LEU A 89 2.25 0.93 -4.85
CA LEU A 89 3.53 1.60 -5.10
C LEU A 89 3.89 2.57 -3.97
N LEU A 90 2.92 3.31 -3.44
CA LEU A 90 3.13 4.16 -2.26
C LEU A 90 3.48 3.35 -1.01
N PHE A 91 2.86 2.18 -0.81
CA PHE A 91 3.23 1.22 0.23
C PHE A 91 4.71 0.80 0.09
N SER A 92 5.12 0.40 -1.11
CA SER A 92 6.48 -0.08 -1.36
C SER A 92 7.53 1.01 -1.19
N ILE A 93 7.26 2.21 -1.75
CA ILE A 93 8.11 3.39 -1.57
C ILE A 93 8.15 3.81 -0.09
N GLY A 94 7.00 3.81 0.57
CA GLY A 94 6.89 4.13 1.99
C GLY A 94 7.66 3.15 2.88
N SER A 95 7.62 1.86 2.55
CA SER A 95 8.40 0.84 3.27
C SER A 95 9.91 1.10 3.16
N LEU A 96 10.38 1.45 1.96
CA LEU A 96 11.79 1.76 1.72
C LEU A 96 12.22 3.06 2.42
N LEU A 97 11.47 4.14 2.22
CA LEU A 97 11.76 5.43 2.84
C LEU A 97 11.68 5.37 4.37
N GLY A 98 10.73 4.60 4.90
CA GLY A 98 10.57 4.43 6.34
C GLY A 98 11.78 3.82 7.00
N ASP A 99 12.33 2.74 6.45
CA ASP A 99 13.55 2.11 6.99
C ASP A 99 14.76 3.06 6.89
N ILE A 100 14.91 3.79 5.78
CA ILE A 100 15.98 4.78 5.62
C ILE A 100 15.87 5.87 6.69
N ILE A 101 14.67 6.42 6.91
CA ILE A 101 14.42 7.46 7.91
C ILE A 101 14.71 6.92 9.32
N GLU A 102 14.23 5.72 9.65
CA GLU A 102 14.51 5.10 10.95
C GLU A 102 15.99 4.80 11.14
N THR A 103 16.69 4.35 10.11
CA THR A 103 18.14 4.11 10.15
C THR A 103 18.91 5.40 10.44
N ILE A 104 18.53 6.51 9.78
CA ILE A 104 19.12 7.85 10.06
C ILE A 104 18.78 8.29 11.48
N PHE A 105 17.54 8.11 11.92
CA PHE A 105 17.11 8.44 13.27
C PHE A 105 17.90 7.66 14.34
N CYS A 106 18.10 6.34 14.14
CA CYS A 106 18.92 5.52 15.02
C CYS A 106 20.35 6.05 15.07
N ARG A 107 20.92 6.45 13.93
CA ARG A 107 22.27 7.05 13.90
C ARG A 107 22.34 8.34 14.71
N LEU A 108 21.38 9.22 14.56
CA LEU A 108 21.37 10.51 15.25
C LEU A 108 21.14 10.36 16.76
N LYS A 109 20.26 9.43 17.18
CA LYS A 109 19.86 9.28 18.57
C LYS A 109 20.76 8.33 19.37
N MET A 110 21.20 7.24 18.75
CA MET A 110 21.97 6.18 19.44
C MET A 110 23.44 6.09 18.98
N GLY A 111 23.83 6.86 17.97
CA GLY A 111 25.20 6.84 17.45
C GLY A 111 25.55 5.64 16.58
N VAL A 112 24.60 4.71 16.34
CA VAL A 112 24.84 3.46 15.58
C VAL A 112 24.03 3.43 14.30
N TRP A 113 24.63 2.87 13.23
CA TRP A 113 23.91 2.57 12.00
C TRP A 113 23.18 1.22 12.20
N MET A 114 21.85 1.29 12.32
CA MET A 114 21.03 0.10 12.51
C MET A 114 19.79 0.22 11.63
N SER A 115 19.67 -0.65 10.61
CA SER A 115 18.43 -0.79 9.85
C SER A 115 17.37 -1.44 10.74
N ARG A 116 16.14 -0.95 10.63
CA ARG A 116 14.95 -1.50 11.29
C ARG A 116 14.03 -2.16 10.28
N SER A 117 14.62 -2.73 9.24
CA SER A 117 13.88 -3.49 8.23
C SER A 117 13.04 -4.59 8.89
N SER A 118 11.81 -4.70 8.44
CA SER A 118 10.91 -5.79 8.82
C SER A 118 11.06 -7.01 7.91
N LEU A 119 11.86 -6.87 6.84
CA LEU A 119 12.01 -7.90 5.82
C LEU A 119 13.47 -8.33 5.70
N VAL A 120 13.67 -9.60 5.34
CA VAL A 120 15.01 -10.20 5.17
C VAL A 120 15.74 -9.62 3.96
N TRP A 121 15.02 -9.38 2.87
CA TRP A 121 15.63 -8.86 1.64
C TRP A 121 15.40 -7.37 1.48
N GLY A 122 16.44 -6.60 1.73
CA GLY A 122 16.46 -5.15 1.55
C GLY A 122 15.91 -4.34 2.72
N PRO A 123 16.08 -3.02 2.64
CA PRO A 123 15.72 -2.10 3.72
C PRO A 123 14.24 -1.70 3.62
N PHE A 124 13.34 -2.60 4.03
CA PHE A 124 11.90 -2.36 3.97
C PHE A 124 11.25 -2.46 5.35
N SER A 125 10.66 -1.38 5.81
CA SER A 125 9.81 -1.35 7.00
C SER A 125 8.33 -1.46 6.60
N ILE A 126 7.73 -2.65 6.80
CA ILE A 126 6.31 -2.90 6.49
C ILE A 126 5.39 -1.95 7.25
N VAL A 127 5.75 -1.62 8.50
CA VAL A 127 4.98 -0.70 9.34
C VAL A 127 4.85 0.67 8.66
N TRP A 128 5.94 1.22 8.15
CA TRP A 128 5.91 2.48 7.41
C TRP A 128 5.13 2.39 6.10
N GLY A 129 5.29 1.27 5.38
CA GLY A 129 4.52 1.03 4.16
C GLY A 129 3.02 1.04 4.40
N PHE A 130 2.54 0.32 5.41
CA PHE A 130 1.13 0.34 5.80
C PHE A 130 0.69 1.70 6.33
N ALA A 131 1.54 2.44 7.04
CA ALA A 131 1.21 3.79 7.49
C ALA A 131 0.91 4.71 6.30
N PHE A 132 1.80 4.77 5.29
CA PHE A 132 1.59 5.58 4.09
C PHE A 132 0.39 5.13 3.26
N ALA A 133 0.22 3.82 3.08
CA ALA A 133 -0.95 3.29 2.38
C ALA A 133 -2.25 3.63 3.10
N SER A 134 -2.32 3.41 4.41
CA SER A 134 -3.52 3.63 5.22
C SER A 134 -3.90 5.11 5.30
N VAL A 135 -2.95 6.00 5.59
CA VAL A 135 -3.23 7.44 5.64
C VAL A 135 -3.69 7.95 4.27
N THR A 136 -3.10 7.41 3.18
CA THR A 136 -3.54 7.77 1.83
C THR A 136 -4.95 7.30 1.56
N LEU A 137 -5.28 6.04 1.83
CA LEU A 137 -6.63 5.50 1.61
C LEU A 137 -7.69 6.23 2.43
N LEU A 138 -7.42 6.48 3.70
CA LEU A 138 -8.39 7.09 4.61
C LEU A 138 -8.61 8.56 4.34
N LEU A 139 -7.54 9.30 4.03
CA LEU A 139 -7.58 10.76 3.89
C LEU A 139 -7.50 11.26 2.45
N TYR A 140 -7.43 10.38 1.44
CA TYR A 140 -7.34 10.79 0.04
C TYR A 140 -8.43 11.78 -0.37
N ARG A 141 -9.67 11.56 0.06
CA ARG A 141 -10.80 12.45 -0.22
C ARG A 141 -10.68 13.82 0.44
N TYR A 142 -9.84 13.92 1.45
CA TYR A 142 -9.63 15.12 2.26
C TYR A 142 -8.24 15.74 2.06
N LYS A 143 -7.44 15.24 1.10
CA LYS A 143 -6.07 15.69 0.83
C LYS A 143 -5.92 17.19 0.59
N ASP A 144 -6.98 17.83 0.08
CA ASP A 144 -7.02 19.26 -0.24
C ASP A 144 -7.61 20.11 0.90
N ARG A 145 -7.96 19.50 2.05
CA ARG A 145 -8.44 20.23 3.24
C ARG A 145 -7.31 21.03 3.88
N SER A 146 -7.69 21.89 4.84
CA SER A 146 -6.75 22.73 5.58
C SER A 146 -5.70 21.92 6.31
N ASP A 147 -4.53 22.53 6.53
CA ASP A 147 -3.41 21.89 7.25
C ASP A 147 -3.82 21.50 8.68
N SER A 148 -4.64 22.35 9.34
CA SER A 148 -5.17 22.04 10.67
C SER A 148 -6.05 20.79 10.68
N PHE A 149 -6.89 20.60 9.65
CA PHE A 149 -7.71 19.41 9.53
C PHE A 149 -6.83 18.16 9.33
N LEU A 150 -5.87 18.23 8.42
CA LEU A 150 -4.93 17.13 8.16
C LEU A 150 -4.06 16.82 9.39
N PHE A 151 -3.62 17.85 10.10
CA PHE A 151 -2.86 17.70 11.33
C PHE A 151 -3.67 16.99 12.43
N LEU A 152 -4.87 17.45 12.72
CA LEU A 152 -5.71 16.86 13.77
C LEU A 152 -6.10 15.40 13.42
N THR A 153 -6.56 15.18 12.19
CA THR A 153 -6.93 13.82 11.75
C THR A 153 -5.71 12.90 11.70
N GLY A 154 -4.56 13.40 11.24
CA GLY A 154 -3.31 12.66 11.22
C GLY A 154 -2.78 12.33 12.61
N THR A 155 -2.89 13.27 13.56
CA THR A 155 -2.55 13.04 14.98
C THR A 155 -3.35 11.88 15.56
N PHE A 156 -4.66 11.87 15.32
CA PHE A 156 -5.55 10.84 15.85
C PHE A 156 -5.34 9.49 15.14
N LEU A 157 -5.35 9.49 13.80
CA LEU A 157 -5.18 8.26 13.01
C LEU A 157 -3.79 7.65 13.18
N GLY A 158 -2.75 8.48 13.27
CA GLY A 158 -1.38 8.01 13.48
C GLY A 158 -1.20 7.39 14.87
N GLY A 159 -1.74 8.01 15.92
CA GLY A 159 -1.74 7.42 17.25
C GLY A 159 -2.51 6.10 17.31
N ALA A 160 -3.69 6.03 16.69
CA ALA A 160 -4.47 4.80 16.60
C ALA A 160 -3.71 3.71 15.83
N TYR A 161 -3.07 4.08 14.72
CA TYR A 161 -2.24 3.17 13.92
C TYR A 161 -1.06 2.62 14.74
N GLU A 162 -0.32 3.49 15.44
CA GLU A 162 0.82 3.09 16.27
C GLU A 162 0.39 2.17 17.41
N TYR A 163 -0.74 2.47 18.05
CA TYR A 163 -1.31 1.60 19.08
C TYR A 163 -1.67 0.22 18.53
N LEU A 164 -2.35 0.16 17.38
CA LEU A 164 -2.70 -1.10 16.72
C LEU A 164 -1.45 -1.90 16.33
N CYS A 165 -0.42 -1.27 15.77
CA CYS A 165 0.84 -1.93 15.45
C CYS A 165 1.49 -2.53 16.70
N SER A 166 1.50 -1.82 17.83
CA SER A 166 2.02 -2.31 19.10
C SER A 166 1.26 -3.54 19.60
N VAL A 167 -0.08 -3.50 19.55
CA VAL A 167 -0.92 -4.64 19.97
C VAL A 167 -0.71 -5.83 19.03
N LEU A 168 -0.73 -5.61 17.72
CA LEU A 168 -0.54 -6.69 16.74
C LEU A 168 0.85 -7.32 16.86
N SER A 169 1.90 -6.53 17.06
CA SER A 169 3.25 -7.07 17.25
C SER A 169 3.37 -7.92 18.50
N GLU A 170 2.70 -7.55 19.58
CA GLU A 170 2.67 -8.37 20.80
C GLU A 170 1.90 -9.68 20.58
N ILE A 171 0.75 -9.64 19.89
CA ILE A 171 -0.05 -10.85 19.60
C ILE A 171 0.71 -11.81 18.66
N VAL A 172 1.33 -11.28 17.60
CA VAL A 172 1.96 -12.10 16.56
C VAL A 172 3.36 -12.58 16.95
N PHE A 173 4.16 -11.70 17.55
CA PHE A 173 5.59 -11.96 17.85
C PHE A 173 5.89 -12.13 19.34
N GLY A 174 4.89 -11.93 20.21
CA GLY A 174 5.11 -11.97 21.68
C GLY A 174 6.02 -10.84 22.17
N LYS A 175 6.22 -9.78 21.38
CA LYS A 175 7.16 -8.70 21.67
C LYS A 175 6.57 -7.34 21.33
N VAL A 176 6.91 -6.35 22.17
CA VAL A 176 6.64 -4.93 21.90
C VAL A 176 7.93 -4.29 21.43
N PHE A 177 7.94 -3.65 20.27
CA PHE A 177 9.14 -3.08 19.66
C PHE A 177 9.53 -1.70 20.17
N TRP A 178 8.60 -1.01 20.90
CA TRP A 178 8.85 0.27 21.55
C TRP A 178 8.04 0.36 22.85
N ASP A 179 8.53 1.13 23.79
CA ASP A 179 7.88 1.36 25.08
C ASP A 179 8.00 2.82 25.48
N TYR A 180 6.86 3.48 25.65
CA TYR A 180 6.73 4.87 26.11
C TYR A 180 6.29 4.99 27.57
N SER A 181 6.28 3.92 28.36
CA SER A 181 5.78 3.92 29.73
C SER A 181 6.46 4.96 30.63
N LYS A 182 7.72 5.31 30.33
CA LYS A 182 8.51 6.33 31.06
C LYS A 182 8.25 7.77 30.57
N MET A 183 7.48 7.95 29.49
CA MET A 183 7.19 9.27 28.94
C MET A 183 5.85 9.80 29.46
N PRO A 184 5.71 11.11 29.72
CA PRO A 184 4.44 11.69 30.12
C PRO A 184 3.41 11.60 28.98
N PHE A 185 2.13 11.56 29.33
CA PHE A 185 1.02 11.46 28.36
C PHE A 185 1.11 10.23 27.43
N ASN A 186 1.59 9.10 27.94
CA ASN A 186 1.50 7.84 27.25
C ASN A 186 0.16 7.12 27.55
N LEU A 187 -0.25 6.26 26.66
CA LEU A 187 -1.38 5.35 26.84
C LEU A 187 -0.84 3.90 26.81
N ASN A 188 -0.84 3.25 27.97
CA ASN A 188 -0.34 1.88 28.18
C ASN A 188 1.09 1.64 27.68
N GLY A 189 1.95 2.67 27.65
CA GLY A 189 3.29 2.59 27.07
C GLY A 189 3.34 2.41 25.55
N ARG A 190 2.19 2.29 24.87
CA ARG A 190 2.10 1.93 23.45
C ARG A 190 2.14 3.14 22.52
N ILE A 191 1.55 4.25 22.95
CA ILE A 191 1.59 5.54 22.24
C ILE A 191 1.90 6.66 23.22
N ASN A 192 2.39 7.76 22.67
CA ASN A 192 2.67 8.98 23.43
C ASN A 192 2.15 10.21 22.65
N LEU A 193 1.58 11.17 23.35
CA LEU A 193 0.97 12.36 22.76
C LEU A 193 1.94 13.15 21.87
N LEU A 194 3.22 13.25 22.25
CA LEU A 194 4.24 13.93 21.43
C LEU A 194 4.41 13.25 20.07
N TYR A 195 4.49 11.91 20.05
CA TYR A 195 4.60 11.17 18.79
C TYR A 195 3.31 11.21 17.97
N CYS A 196 2.15 11.27 18.62
CA CYS A 196 0.89 11.53 17.91
C CYS A 196 0.92 12.86 17.16
N PHE A 197 1.50 13.92 17.74
CA PHE A 197 1.68 15.20 17.05
C PHE A 197 2.66 15.09 15.87
N PHE A 198 3.73 14.30 15.97
CA PHE A 198 4.60 14.03 14.85
C PHE A 198 3.87 13.32 13.70
N TRP A 199 2.95 12.39 13.99
CA TRP A 199 2.08 11.80 12.97
C TRP A 199 1.18 12.84 12.30
N GLY A 200 0.67 13.81 13.05
CA GLY A 200 -0.07 14.94 12.51
C GLY A 200 0.75 15.77 11.53
N ILE A 201 1.97 16.15 11.92
CA ILE A 201 2.92 16.88 11.06
C ILE A 201 3.26 16.05 9.82
N ALA A 202 3.58 14.76 10.00
CA ALA A 202 3.90 13.85 8.90
C ALA A 202 2.74 13.75 7.90
N THR A 203 1.48 13.74 8.36
CA THR A 203 0.29 13.71 7.50
C THR A 203 0.16 15.00 6.68
N VAL A 204 0.41 16.16 7.26
CA VAL A 204 0.41 17.44 6.52
C VAL A 204 1.51 17.43 5.45
N VAL A 205 2.74 17.08 5.83
CA VAL A 205 3.89 17.01 4.89
C VAL A 205 3.61 15.99 3.79
N TRP A 206 3.02 14.85 4.15
CA TRP A 206 2.62 13.83 3.19
C TRP A 206 1.70 14.40 2.12
N PHE A 207 0.54 14.92 2.48
CA PHE A 207 -0.45 15.37 1.51
C PHE A 207 -0.08 16.67 0.79
N LYS A 208 0.67 17.55 1.42
CA LYS A 208 1.02 18.85 0.82
C LYS A 208 2.30 18.82 -0.02
N ARG A 209 3.19 17.84 0.20
CA ARG A 209 4.48 17.77 -0.49
C ARG A 209 4.79 16.41 -1.09
N ILE A 210 4.83 15.37 -0.26
CA ILE A 210 5.36 14.07 -0.68
C ILE A 210 4.38 13.34 -1.62
N TYR A 211 3.12 13.23 -1.23
CA TYR A 211 2.11 12.54 -2.02
C TYR A 211 1.92 13.14 -3.43
N PRO A 212 1.75 14.47 -3.61
CA PRO A 212 1.63 15.04 -4.96
C PRO A 212 2.86 14.77 -5.82
N PHE A 213 4.06 14.86 -5.26
CA PHE A 213 5.29 14.56 -5.96
C PHE A 213 5.36 13.09 -6.41
N LEU A 214 5.15 12.15 -5.49
CA LEU A 214 5.17 10.72 -5.79
C LEU A 214 4.03 10.31 -6.72
N SER A 215 2.82 10.84 -6.51
CA SER A 215 1.68 10.59 -7.38
C SER A 215 1.97 11.00 -8.81
N ASN A 216 2.52 12.20 -9.02
CA ASN A 216 2.88 12.68 -10.33
C ASN A 216 4.00 11.83 -10.98
N LEU A 217 4.96 11.37 -10.19
CA LEU A 217 6.03 10.48 -10.68
C LEU A 217 5.48 9.12 -11.14
N ILE A 218 4.59 8.53 -10.33
CA ILE A 218 3.94 7.25 -10.64
C ILE A 218 3.05 7.38 -11.89
N GLU A 219 2.28 8.46 -12.00
CA GLU A 219 1.35 8.70 -13.12
C GLU A 219 2.06 8.96 -14.45
N LYS A 220 3.34 9.33 -14.44
CA LYS A 220 4.17 9.46 -15.65
C LYS A 220 4.62 8.13 -16.24
N LEU A 221 4.50 7.02 -15.49
CA LEU A 221 4.88 5.71 -16.00
C LEU A 221 3.96 5.28 -17.15
N PRO A 222 4.51 4.71 -18.26
CA PRO A 222 3.70 4.09 -19.27
C PRO A 222 2.83 2.97 -18.66
N ILE A 223 1.58 2.84 -19.09
CA ILE A 223 0.61 1.89 -18.49
C ILE A 223 1.16 0.47 -18.49
N ALA A 224 1.67 -0.02 -19.60
CA ALA A 224 2.22 -1.38 -19.71
C ALA A 224 3.39 -1.58 -18.75
N PHE A 225 4.36 -0.67 -18.75
CA PHE A 225 5.52 -0.72 -17.86
C PHE A 225 5.11 -0.63 -16.39
N GLY A 226 4.27 0.33 -16.03
CA GLY A 226 3.82 0.53 -14.65
C GLY A 226 3.07 -0.68 -14.10
N THR A 227 2.23 -1.31 -14.93
CA THR A 227 1.50 -2.53 -14.56
C THR A 227 2.46 -3.69 -14.29
N VAL A 228 3.35 -4.00 -15.23
CA VAL A 228 4.34 -5.08 -15.09
C VAL A 228 5.25 -4.83 -13.89
N PHE A 229 5.79 -3.63 -13.79
CA PHE A 229 6.67 -3.22 -12.69
C PHE A 229 5.98 -3.37 -11.32
N THR A 230 4.73 -2.94 -11.20
CA THR A 230 3.98 -3.10 -9.94
C THR A 230 3.81 -4.57 -9.57
N TRP A 231 3.47 -5.44 -10.53
CA TRP A 231 3.31 -6.86 -10.26
C TRP A 231 4.61 -7.55 -9.88
N ILE A 232 5.73 -7.16 -10.49
CA ILE A 232 7.07 -7.65 -10.08
C ILE A 232 7.31 -7.29 -8.61
N ILE A 233 7.03 -6.04 -8.21
CA ILE A 233 7.19 -5.61 -6.82
C ILE A 233 6.20 -6.34 -5.89
N VAL A 234 4.95 -6.59 -6.32
CA VAL A 234 3.97 -7.37 -5.54
C VAL A 234 4.53 -8.76 -5.22
N VAL A 235 4.99 -9.47 -6.25
CA VAL A 235 5.55 -10.82 -6.08
C VAL A 235 6.78 -10.78 -5.18
N PHE A 236 7.70 -9.84 -5.41
CA PHE A 236 8.87 -9.66 -4.58
C PHE A 236 8.52 -9.42 -3.11
N MET A 237 7.62 -8.47 -2.83
CA MET A 237 7.23 -8.13 -1.46
C MET A 237 6.51 -9.28 -0.77
N VAL A 238 5.63 -9.99 -1.48
CA VAL A 238 4.93 -11.17 -0.93
C VAL A 238 5.92 -12.28 -0.58
N LEU A 239 6.83 -12.62 -1.48
CA LEU A 239 7.86 -13.64 -1.22
C LEU A 239 8.76 -13.23 -0.06
N ASN A 240 9.17 -11.96 -0.02
CA ASN A 240 10.01 -11.44 1.04
C ASN A 240 9.30 -11.49 2.42
N MET A 241 8.00 -11.16 2.47
CA MET A 241 7.19 -11.32 3.69
C MET A 241 7.13 -12.78 4.15
N PHE A 242 6.89 -13.72 3.22
CA PHE A 242 6.87 -15.15 3.58
C PHE A 242 8.22 -15.63 4.13
N MET A 243 9.31 -15.27 3.48
CA MET A 243 10.65 -15.61 3.94
C MET A 243 10.97 -15.00 5.31
N SER A 244 10.49 -13.78 5.56
CA SER A 244 10.71 -13.10 6.84
C SER A 244 9.89 -13.68 8.00
N LEU A 245 8.75 -14.30 7.71
CA LEU A 245 7.93 -15.00 8.71
C LEU A 245 8.49 -16.39 9.06
N SER A 246 9.31 -16.96 8.18
CA SER A 246 9.92 -18.28 8.37
C SER A 246 11.35 -18.21 8.92
N ALA A 247 11.93 -17.03 9.01
CA ALA A 247 13.29 -16.80 9.55
C ALA A 247 13.27 -16.49 11.04
#